data_5cfa41791f1f362d60206bcf3123309d
#
_entry.id   5cfa41791f1f362d60206bcf3123309d
#
_cell.length_a   1.000
_cell.length_b   1.000
_cell.length_c   1.000
_cell.angle_alpha   90.00
_cell.angle_beta   90.00
_cell.angle_gamma   90.00
#
_symmetry.space_group_name_H-M   'P 1'
#
loop_
_entity.id
_entity.type
_entity.pdbx_description
1 polymer ?
#
loop_
_entity_poly.entity_id
_entity_poly.type
_entity_poly.pdbx_seq_one_letter_code
_entity_poly.pdbx_strand_id
1 'polypeptide(L)'
;MKKIPYDGITNISKYLFEKYGEKGVFVKRGRAIVMNSRSMAQISGRVTRNCSVVAVTRVLDYYGKKGLVPGISDDISKTYKIVEEIAESYGYTDKRGTIPFFISGIAKEAFATYGVKAKCKGVYVFSFEKQVKEEISNGRPVIMNIARGFYKDHTIVVVGYSIWRVKGKEYPMLRVIDGWKSGYHYIDYEAFSRDFSQSVFGSFNTIKVI
;
A
#
# COMPACT_ATOMS: atom_id res chain seq x y z
N MET A 1 -23.39 7.42 -6.10
CA MET A 1 -22.01 7.05 -5.72
C MET A 1 -22.02 5.69 -5.04
N LYS A 2 -21.20 4.72 -5.49
CA LYS A 2 -21.03 3.46 -4.77
C LYS A 2 -20.46 3.77 -3.38
N LYS A 3 -21.10 3.24 -2.34
CA LYS A 3 -20.66 3.40 -0.95
C LYS A 3 -19.24 2.83 -0.82
N ILE A 4 -18.31 3.60 -0.30
CA ILE A 4 -16.95 3.13 -0.01
C ILE A 4 -17.06 2.06 1.07
N PRO A 5 -16.60 0.82 0.83
CA PRO A 5 -16.90 -0.29 1.71
C PRO A 5 -16.09 -0.31 3.00
N TYR A 6 -15.06 0.57 3.13
CA TYR A 6 -14.20 0.61 4.30
C TYR A 6 -13.60 1.99 4.56
N ASP A 7 -13.58 2.41 5.81
CA ASP A 7 -13.02 3.71 6.22
C ASP A 7 -11.60 3.63 6.83
N GLY A 8 -11.04 2.43 6.99
CA GLY A 8 -9.77 2.21 7.67
C GLY A 8 -9.84 2.46 9.18
N ILE A 9 -8.79 2.10 9.90
CA ILE A 9 -8.63 2.48 11.30
C ILE A 9 -8.12 3.93 11.30
N THR A 10 -8.92 4.87 11.81
CA THR A 10 -8.53 6.28 11.94
C THR A 10 -8.07 6.62 13.36
N ASN A 11 -8.58 5.89 14.36
CA ASN A 11 -8.23 6.04 15.76
C ASN A 11 -7.75 4.69 16.34
N ILE A 12 -6.45 4.54 16.45
CA ILE A 12 -5.83 3.28 16.92
C ILE A 12 -6.23 2.93 18.36
N SER A 13 -6.24 3.91 19.27
CA SER A 13 -6.57 3.66 20.69
C SER A 13 -8.00 3.16 20.85
N LYS A 14 -8.95 3.77 20.13
CA LYS A 14 -10.35 3.32 20.11
C LYS A 14 -10.47 1.90 19.53
N TYR A 15 -9.82 1.65 18.41
CA TYR A 15 -9.82 0.32 17.77
C TYR A 15 -9.25 -0.76 18.71
N LEU A 16 -8.10 -0.49 19.34
CA LEU A 16 -7.46 -1.44 20.27
C LEU A 16 -8.36 -1.75 21.47
N PHE A 17 -9.04 -0.72 22.01
CA PHE A 17 -10.00 -0.92 23.07
C PHE A 17 -11.18 -1.79 22.64
N GLU A 18 -11.78 -1.50 21.50
CA GLU A 18 -12.91 -2.26 20.97
C GLU A 18 -12.55 -3.71 20.65
N LYS A 19 -11.34 -3.94 20.11
CA LYS A 19 -10.91 -5.28 19.70
C LYS A 19 -10.29 -6.12 20.81
N TYR A 20 -9.49 -5.51 21.68
CA TYR A 20 -8.69 -6.23 22.70
C TYR A 20 -9.11 -5.93 24.13
N GLY A 21 -10.09 -5.05 24.34
CA GLY A 21 -10.67 -4.73 25.64
C GLY A 21 -9.84 -3.76 26.49
N GLU A 22 -8.78 -3.15 25.93
CA GLU A 22 -7.93 -2.18 26.64
C GLU A 22 -7.38 -1.14 25.65
N LYS A 23 -7.32 0.12 26.09
CA LYS A 23 -6.63 1.18 25.32
C LYS A 23 -5.14 0.85 25.22
N GLY A 24 -4.66 0.78 23.98
CA GLY A 24 -3.24 0.52 23.75
C GLY A 24 -2.37 1.68 24.24
N VAL A 25 -1.21 1.32 24.79
CA VAL A 25 -0.15 2.28 25.10
C VAL A 25 0.79 2.38 23.91
N PHE A 26 1.01 3.59 23.44
CA PHE A 26 1.98 3.85 22.38
C PHE A 26 3.39 3.50 22.85
N VAL A 27 4.12 2.69 22.08
CA VAL A 27 5.50 2.27 22.39
C VAL A 27 6.50 3.03 21.54
N LYS A 28 6.35 2.95 20.23
CA LYS A 28 7.25 3.61 19.29
C LYS A 28 6.62 3.77 17.90
N ARG A 29 7.20 4.67 17.13
CA ARG A 29 6.87 4.86 15.71
C ARG A 29 8.12 4.60 14.86
N GLY A 30 7.95 3.91 13.75
CA GLY A 30 8.94 3.87 12.69
C GLY A 30 8.93 5.15 11.86
N ARG A 31 9.84 5.22 10.90
CA ARG A 31 9.85 6.30 9.90
C ARG A 31 8.48 6.38 9.24
N ALA A 32 7.97 7.59 9.02
CA ALA A 32 6.77 7.82 8.23
C ALA A 32 7.18 8.38 6.86
N ILE A 33 6.76 7.70 5.80
CA ILE A 33 6.93 8.17 4.42
C ILE A 33 5.76 9.10 4.11
N VAL A 34 6.06 10.28 3.56
CA VAL A 34 5.06 11.20 3.04
C VAL A 34 5.00 11.04 1.54
N MET A 35 3.82 10.76 1.03
CA MET A 35 3.56 10.61 -0.41
C MET A 35 2.13 11.01 -0.75
N ASN A 36 1.82 11.06 -2.04
CA ASN A 36 0.50 11.45 -2.52
C ASN A 36 -0.59 10.53 -1.94
N SER A 37 -1.49 11.10 -1.14
CA SER A 37 -2.58 10.41 -0.46
C SER A 37 -3.97 10.71 -1.01
N ARG A 38 -4.08 11.27 -2.23
CA ARG A 38 -5.36 11.45 -2.92
C ARG A 38 -6.08 10.10 -3.08
N SER A 39 -7.41 10.10 -3.18
CA SER A 39 -8.14 8.86 -3.45
C SER A 39 -7.80 8.30 -4.85
N MET A 40 -8.15 7.04 -5.09
CA MET A 40 -7.99 6.43 -6.42
C MET A 40 -8.76 7.22 -7.49
N ALA A 41 -9.97 7.64 -7.18
CA ALA A 41 -10.80 8.44 -8.09
C ALA A 41 -10.17 9.79 -8.44
N GLN A 42 -9.47 10.44 -7.49
CA GLN A 42 -8.77 11.71 -7.75
C GLN A 42 -7.48 11.53 -8.59
N ILE A 43 -6.91 10.34 -8.64
CA ILE A 43 -5.73 10.05 -9.45
C ILE A 43 -6.13 9.59 -10.85
N SER A 44 -7.08 8.67 -10.95
CA SER A 44 -7.48 8.04 -12.21
C SER A 44 -8.66 8.72 -12.91
N GLY A 45 -9.35 9.64 -12.24
CA GLY A 45 -10.59 10.24 -12.74
C GLY A 45 -11.82 9.29 -12.69
N ARG A 46 -11.66 8.06 -12.21
CA ARG A 46 -12.72 7.05 -12.20
C ARG A 46 -12.64 6.11 -11.00
N VAL A 47 -13.74 5.38 -10.74
CA VAL A 47 -13.82 4.36 -9.70
C VAL A 47 -13.95 2.99 -10.36
N THR A 48 -12.84 2.27 -10.46
CA THR A 48 -12.74 0.93 -11.05
C THR A 48 -11.91 0.00 -10.17
N ARG A 49 -11.56 -1.19 -10.66
CA ARG A 49 -10.65 -2.11 -9.96
C ARG A 49 -9.17 -1.79 -10.20
N ASN A 50 -8.80 -0.52 -10.15
CA ASN A 50 -7.47 0.00 -10.49
C ASN A 50 -6.54 0.21 -9.27
N CYS A 51 -6.83 -0.40 -8.13
CA CYS A 51 -6.08 -0.18 -6.89
C CYS A 51 -4.58 -0.49 -7.04
N SER A 52 -4.20 -1.53 -7.75
CA SER A 52 -2.81 -1.90 -8.01
C SER A 52 -2.10 -0.92 -8.94
N VAL A 53 -2.77 -0.48 -10.00
CA VAL A 53 -2.25 0.55 -10.91
C VAL A 53 -1.97 1.84 -10.14
N VAL A 54 -2.95 2.29 -9.34
CA VAL A 54 -2.79 3.48 -8.49
C VAL A 54 -1.68 3.29 -7.46
N ALA A 55 -1.54 2.11 -6.87
CA ALA A 55 -0.48 1.84 -5.90
C ALA A 55 0.92 1.94 -6.52
N VAL A 56 1.13 1.35 -7.71
CA VAL A 56 2.39 1.49 -8.47
C VAL A 56 2.63 2.94 -8.86
N THR A 57 1.62 3.64 -9.37
CA THR A 57 1.69 5.07 -9.71
C THR A 57 2.16 5.92 -8.53
N ARG A 58 1.60 5.71 -7.34
CA ARG A 58 2.01 6.44 -6.13
C ARG A 58 3.47 6.22 -5.76
N VAL A 59 3.92 4.96 -5.87
CA VAL A 59 5.32 4.62 -5.54
C VAL A 59 6.25 5.25 -6.57
N LEU A 60 5.91 5.24 -7.83
CA LEU A 60 6.68 5.87 -8.90
C LEU A 60 6.75 7.39 -8.70
N ASP A 61 5.61 8.07 -8.46
CA ASP A 61 5.52 9.51 -8.13
C ASP A 61 6.36 9.87 -6.89
N TYR A 62 6.34 9.02 -5.86
CA TYR A 62 7.16 9.21 -4.66
C TYR A 62 8.65 9.22 -4.98
N TYR A 63 9.12 8.26 -5.77
CA TYR A 63 10.54 8.19 -6.17
C TYR A 63 10.92 9.34 -7.11
N GLY A 64 9.99 9.80 -7.96
CA GLY A 64 10.15 11.01 -8.76
C GLY A 64 10.38 12.24 -7.90
N LYS A 65 9.52 12.48 -6.92
CA LYS A 65 9.64 13.59 -5.95
C LYS A 65 10.88 13.50 -5.06
N LYS A 66 11.52 12.34 -4.99
CA LYS A 66 12.83 12.15 -4.36
C LYS A 66 14.01 12.41 -5.30
N GLY A 67 13.75 12.77 -6.56
CA GLY A 67 14.77 12.95 -7.59
C GLY A 67 15.42 11.64 -8.07
N LEU A 68 14.83 10.48 -7.73
CA LEU A 68 15.37 9.17 -8.08
C LEU A 68 14.78 8.62 -9.40
N VAL A 69 13.72 9.24 -9.90
CA VAL A 69 13.11 8.94 -11.20
C VAL A 69 12.94 10.25 -11.95
N PRO A 70 13.85 10.57 -12.89
CA PRO A 70 13.79 11.82 -13.67
C PRO A 70 12.61 11.80 -14.65
N GLY A 71 12.09 12.97 -14.99
CA GLY A 71 11.05 13.13 -16.01
C GLY A 71 9.63 12.76 -15.57
N ILE A 72 9.43 12.41 -14.30
CA ILE A 72 8.08 12.22 -13.74
C ILE A 72 7.31 13.53 -13.79
N SER A 73 6.08 13.48 -14.32
CA SER A 73 5.18 14.63 -14.35
C SER A 73 4.71 15.02 -12.94
N ASP A 74 4.61 16.32 -12.68
CA ASP A 74 3.96 16.82 -11.46
C ASP A 74 2.45 16.47 -11.40
N ASP A 75 1.85 16.26 -12.57
CA ASP A 75 0.50 15.72 -12.68
C ASP A 75 0.52 14.19 -12.59
N ILE A 76 0.17 13.68 -11.42
CA ILE A 76 0.13 12.23 -11.14
C ILE A 76 -0.83 11.48 -12.07
N SER A 77 -1.81 12.13 -12.68
CA SER A 77 -2.74 11.48 -13.60
C SER A 77 -2.05 11.08 -14.92
N LYS A 78 -1.03 11.80 -15.35
CA LYS A 78 -0.20 11.43 -16.48
C LYS A 78 0.65 10.19 -16.18
N THR A 79 1.26 10.16 -15.01
CA THR A 79 1.99 8.97 -14.53
C THR A 79 1.06 7.76 -14.40
N TYR A 80 -0.18 7.98 -13.92
CA TYR A 80 -1.19 6.92 -13.86
C TYR A 80 -1.47 6.30 -15.23
N LYS A 81 -1.65 7.10 -16.28
CA LYS A 81 -1.93 6.59 -17.64
C LYS A 81 -0.80 5.70 -18.14
N ILE A 82 0.45 6.09 -17.94
CA ILE A 82 1.61 5.27 -18.31
C ILE A 82 1.61 3.93 -17.59
N VAL A 83 1.38 3.95 -16.28
CA VAL A 83 1.32 2.71 -15.48
C VAL A 83 0.12 1.85 -15.87
N GLU A 84 -0.98 2.45 -16.26
CA GLU A 84 -2.18 1.75 -16.72
C GLU A 84 -1.94 1.02 -18.04
N GLU A 85 -1.35 1.69 -19.03
CA GLU A 85 -0.96 1.09 -20.32
C GLU A 85 -0.01 -0.11 -20.13
N ILE A 86 0.97 0.02 -19.22
CA ILE A 86 1.84 -1.09 -18.85
C ILE A 86 1.02 -2.21 -18.19
N ALA A 87 0.13 -1.89 -17.27
CA ALA A 87 -0.68 -2.90 -16.58
C ALA A 87 -1.61 -3.65 -17.53
N GLU A 88 -2.12 -3.00 -18.57
CA GLU A 88 -2.92 -3.63 -19.64
C GLU A 88 -2.12 -4.70 -20.37
N SER A 89 -0.84 -4.48 -20.66
CA SER A 89 0.04 -5.50 -21.25
C SER A 89 0.24 -6.74 -20.35
N TYR A 90 0.01 -6.59 -19.04
CA TYR A 90 -0.02 -7.67 -18.05
C TYR A 90 -1.44 -8.22 -17.79
N GLY A 91 -2.41 -7.89 -18.62
CA GLY A 91 -3.78 -8.38 -18.55
C GLY A 91 -4.69 -7.65 -17.54
N TYR A 92 -4.28 -6.45 -17.09
CA TYR A 92 -5.18 -5.58 -16.33
C TYR A 92 -6.39 -5.19 -17.17
N THR A 93 -7.54 -5.15 -16.55
CA THR A 93 -8.75 -4.51 -17.07
C THR A 93 -9.54 -3.88 -15.92
N ASP A 94 -10.33 -2.84 -16.21
CA ASP A 94 -11.22 -2.20 -15.22
C ASP A 94 -12.20 -3.14 -14.52
N LYS A 95 -12.58 -4.23 -15.19
CA LYS A 95 -13.51 -5.23 -14.65
C LYS A 95 -12.83 -6.26 -13.75
N ARG A 96 -11.61 -6.68 -14.10
CA ARG A 96 -10.89 -7.76 -13.40
C ARG A 96 -9.88 -7.24 -12.37
N GLY A 97 -9.31 -6.05 -12.61
CA GLY A 97 -8.16 -5.57 -11.87
C GLY A 97 -6.87 -6.26 -12.32
N THR A 98 -5.86 -6.24 -11.48
CA THR A 98 -4.54 -6.85 -11.75
C THR A 98 -4.36 -8.10 -10.89
N ILE A 99 -3.79 -9.14 -11.46
CA ILE A 99 -3.35 -10.32 -10.70
C ILE A 99 -2.13 -9.90 -9.84
N PRO A 100 -2.15 -10.12 -8.52
CA PRO A 100 -1.08 -9.67 -7.60
C PRO A 100 0.32 -10.11 -8.01
N PHE A 101 0.44 -11.26 -8.67
CA PHE A 101 1.70 -11.81 -9.16
C PHE A 101 2.41 -10.89 -10.19
N PHE A 102 1.66 -10.12 -10.95
CA PHE A 102 2.22 -9.24 -11.98
C PHE A 102 2.62 -7.85 -11.47
N ILE A 103 2.23 -7.46 -10.27
CA ILE A 103 2.47 -6.10 -9.76
C ILE A 103 3.97 -5.75 -9.71
N SER A 104 4.84 -6.70 -9.35
CA SER A 104 6.28 -6.46 -9.35
C SER A 104 6.84 -6.28 -10.77
N GLY A 105 6.28 -6.98 -11.77
CA GLY A 105 6.62 -6.81 -13.19
C GLY A 105 6.19 -5.45 -13.71
N ILE A 106 4.94 -5.08 -13.48
CA ILE A 106 4.38 -3.76 -13.83
C ILE A 106 5.23 -2.64 -13.22
N ALA A 107 5.55 -2.74 -11.93
CA ALA A 107 6.38 -1.75 -11.26
C ALA A 107 7.78 -1.67 -11.90
N LYS A 108 8.43 -2.80 -12.17
CA LYS A 108 9.76 -2.84 -12.80
C LYS A 108 9.75 -2.14 -14.18
N GLU A 109 8.75 -2.42 -15.00
CA GLU A 109 8.60 -1.82 -16.32
C GLU A 109 8.29 -0.33 -16.22
N ALA A 110 7.43 0.08 -15.30
CA ALA A 110 7.12 1.48 -15.04
C ALA A 110 8.37 2.30 -14.68
N PHE A 111 9.29 1.77 -13.88
CA PHE A 111 10.57 2.42 -13.61
C PHE A 111 11.47 2.43 -14.85
N ALA A 112 11.50 1.35 -15.62
CA ALA A 112 12.31 1.24 -16.83
C ALA A 112 11.89 2.24 -17.92
N THR A 113 10.60 2.58 -18.04
CA THR A 113 10.07 3.61 -18.95
C THR A 113 10.71 4.98 -18.71
N TYR A 114 11.15 5.25 -17.48
CA TYR A 114 11.88 6.47 -17.12
C TYR A 114 13.41 6.27 -17.10
N GLY A 115 13.92 5.19 -17.70
CA GLY A 115 15.37 4.89 -17.73
C GLY A 115 15.96 4.46 -16.37
N VAL A 116 15.13 4.12 -15.39
CA VAL A 116 15.55 3.80 -14.03
C VAL A 116 15.53 2.29 -13.79
N LYS A 117 16.66 1.76 -13.29
CA LYS A 117 16.72 0.37 -12.84
C LYS A 117 16.15 0.25 -11.43
N ALA A 118 15.16 -0.61 -11.26
CA ALA A 118 14.57 -0.90 -9.97
C ALA A 118 14.50 -2.43 -9.75
N LYS A 119 14.87 -2.85 -8.55
CA LYS A 119 14.65 -4.23 -8.09
C LYS A 119 13.26 -4.31 -7.46
N CYS A 120 12.32 -4.87 -8.21
CA CYS A 120 10.95 -5.09 -7.78
C CYS A 120 10.76 -6.57 -7.45
N LYS A 121 10.23 -6.89 -6.27
CA LYS A 121 10.09 -8.27 -5.81
C LYS A 121 8.74 -8.48 -5.13
N GLY A 122 7.96 -9.44 -5.64
CA GLY A 122 6.79 -9.99 -4.96
C GLY A 122 7.22 -10.94 -3.84
N VAL A 123 6.63 -10.81 -2.66
CA VAL A 123 6.92 -11.63 -1.48
C VAL A 123 5.61 -12.21 -0.97
N TYR A 124 5.58 -13.52 -0.81
CA TYR A 124 4.39 -14.30 -0.43
C TYR A 124 4.52 -14.97 0.93
N VAL A 125 5.71 -14.91 1.53
CA VAL A 125 5.99 -15.32 2.92
C VAL A 125 6.28 -14.07 3.74
N PHE A 126 5.44 -13.77 4.70
CA PHE A 126 5.39 -12.46 5.34
C PHE A 126 6.21 -12.40 6.62
N SER A 127 6.91 -11.28 6.80
CA SER A 127 7.56 -10.89 8.04
C SER A 127 7.43 -9.38 8.21
N PHE A 128 6.87 -8.95 9.33
CA PHE A 128 6.81 -7.52 9.67
C PHE A 128 8.22 -6.89 9.64
N GLU A 129 9.20 -7.57 10.19
CA GLU A 129 10.58 -7.06 10.27
C GLU A 129 11.20 -6.84 8.88
N LYS A 130 11.08 -7.84 7.97
CA LYS A 130 11.73 -7.79 6.66
C LYS A 130 10.99 -6.91 5.65
N GLN A 131 9.67 -7.12 5.48
CA GLN A 131 8.94 -6.41 4.42
C GLN A 131 8.43 -5.04 4.84
N VAL A 132 8.21 -4.80 6.11
CA VAL A 132 7.68 -3.51 6.57
C VAL A 132 8.75 -2.70 7.28
N LYS A 133 9.28 -3.19 8.38
CA LYS A 133 10.18 -2.41 9.23
C LYS A 133 11.47 -2.04 8.51
N GLU A 134 12.11 -2.99 7.86
CA GLU A 134 13.35 -2.74 7.11
C GLU A 134 13.10 -1.80 5.92
N GLU A 135 12.08 -2.06 5.09
CA GLU A 135 11.80 -1.25 3.92
C GLU A 135 11.43 0.19 4.31
N ILE A 136 10.54 0.36 5.27
CA ILE A 136 10.10 1.68 5.75
C ILE A 136 11.27 2.43 6.39
N SER A 137 12.13 1.78 7.17
CA SER A 137 13.31 2.41 7.78
C SER A 137 14.28 2.97 6.73
N ASN A 138 14.36 2.29 5.58
CA ASN A 138 15.15 2.74 4.44
C ASN A 138 14.40 3.75 3.52
N GLY A 139 13.22 4.21 3.92
CA GLY A 139 12.42 5.17 3.14
C GLY A 139 11.79 4.57 1.89
N ARG A 140 11.60 3.26 1.85
CA ARG A 140 10.99 2.54 0.73
C ARG A 140 9.55 2.16 1.07
N PRO A 141 8.53 2.72 0.38
CA PRO A 141 7.14 2.31 0.54
C PRO A 141 6.94 0.88 0.04
N VAL A 142 5.99 0.16 0.66
CA VAL A 142 5.71 -1.23 0.31
C VAL A 142 4.29 -1.34 -0.24
N ILE A 143 4.12 -1.93 -1.41
CA ILE A 143 2.80 -2.26 -1.94
C ILE A 143 2.33 -3.56 -1.28
N MET A 144 1.14 -3.54 -0.70
CA MET A 144 0.54 -4.68 -0.01
C MET A 144 -0.78 -5.06 -0.68
N ASN A 145 -0.90 -6.33 -1.03
CA ASN A 145 -2.14 -6.91 -1.51
C ASN A 145 -2.85 -7.61 -0.36
N ILE A 146 -4.13 -7.35 -0.23
CA ILE A 146 -5.00 -7.94 0.77
C ILE A 146 -6.06 -8.75 0.03
N ALA A 147 -6.20 -10.02 0.37
CA ALA A 147 -7.23 -10.89 -0.17
C ALA A 147 -8.34 -11.11 0.84
N ARG A 148 -9.57 -11.22 0.37
CA ARG A 148 -10.77 -11.52 1.16
C ARG A 148 -11.07 -10.52 2.29
N GLY A 149 -12.02 -10.89 3.14
CA GLY A 149 -12.39 -10.15 4.34
C GLY A 149 -12.81 -8.71 4.05
N PHE A 150 -12.36 -7.84 4.89
CA PHE A 150 -12.78 -6.45 4.96
C PHE A 150 -12.46 -5.64 3.70
N TYR A 151 -11.26 -5.81 3.15
CA TYR A 151 -10.78 -5.09 1.97
C TYR A 151 -11.17 -5.73 0.62
N LYS A 152 -11.69 -6.96 0.60
CA LYS A 152 -12.22 -7.63 -0.61
C LYS A 152 -11.27 -7.56 -1.81
N ASP A 153 -10.08 -8.12 -1.71
CA ASP A 153 -9.09 -8.13 -2.79
C ASP A 153 -8.66 -6.72 -3.20
N HIS A 154 -7.89 -6.08 -2.34
CA HIS A 154 -7.47 -4.71 -2.51
C HIS A 154 -5.95 -4.55 -2.43
N THR A 155 -5.42 -3.60 -3.19
CA THR A 155 -4.00 -3.22 -3.17
C THR A 155 -3.84 -1.84 -2.54
N ILE A 156 -2.95 -1.75 -1.56
CA ILE A 156 -2.68 -0.54 -0.79
C ILE A 156 -1.19 -0.27 -0.70
N VAL A 157 -0.80 0.91 -0.21
CA VAL A 157 0.61 1.26 0.01
C VAL A 157 0.87 1.46 1.50
N VAL A 158 1.79 0.69 2.04
CA VAL A 158 2.30 0.86 3.41
C VAL A 158 3.37 1.94 3.41
N VAL A 159 3.19 2.95 4.25
CA VAL A 159 4.03 4.16 4.31
C VAL A 159 4.61 4.43 5.70
N GLY A 160 4.37 3.53 6.64
CA GLY A 160 4.87 3.68 8.01
C GLY A 160 4.30 2.61 8.93
N TYR A 161 4.69 2.66 10.19
CA TYR A 161 4.12 1.83 11.23
C TYR A 161 4.27 2.48 12.61
N SER A 162 3.48 2.01 13.56
CA SER A 162 3.65 2.28 14.99
C SER A 162 3.45 1.00 15.78
N ILE A 163 4.10 0.89 16.94
CA ILE A 163 3.95 -0.24 17.86
C ILE A 163 3.15 0.23 19.06
N TRP A 164 2.16 -0.53 19.40
CA TRP A 164 1.27 -0.29 20.54
C TRP A 164 1.26 -1.52 21.44
N ARG A 165 1.18 -1.33 22.75
CA ARG A 165 1.15 -2.41 23.74
C ARG A 165 -0.23 -2.49 24.36
N VAL A 166 -0.83 -3.68 24.37
CA VAL A 166 -2.12 -4.01 25.00
C VAL A 166 -1.91 -5.28 25.80
N LYS A 167 -2.24 -5.27 27.08
CA LYS A 167 -2.10 -6.44 27.98
C LYS A 167 -0.71 -7.10 27.87
N GLY A 168 0.35 -6.28 27.86
CA GLY A 168 1.73 -6.74 27.78
C GLY A 168 2.22 -7.19 26.38
N LYS A 169 1.33 -7.35 25.39
CA LYS A 169 1.66 -7.76 24.03
C LYS A 169 1.78 -6.56 23.07
N GLU A 170 2.75 -6.59 22.19
CA GLU A 170 2.94 -5.56 21.16
C GLU A 170 2.16 -5.86 19.87
N TYR A 171 1.53 -4.82 19.33
CA TYR A 171 0.72 -4.84 18.13
C TYR A 171 1.26 -3.81 17.12
N PRO A 172 1.84 -4.27 16.00
CA PRO A 172 2.24 -3.38 14.91
C PRO A 172 0.99 -2.86 14.19
N MET A 173 0.86 -1.53 14.14
CA MET A 173 -0.17 -0.84 13.38
C MET A 173 0.47 -0.22 12.15
N LEU A 174 0.14 -0.74 10.96
CA LEU A 174 0.65 -0.24 9.69
C LEU A 174 -0.06 1.07 9.34
N ARG A 175 0.71 2.10 8.97
CA ARG A 175 0.18 3.32 8.36
C ARG A 175 0.12 3.12 6.86
N VAL A 176 -1.05 3.28 6.28
CA VAL A 176 -1.31 2.94 4.89
C VAL A 176 -2.03 4.06 4.13
N ILE A 177 -1.92 4.02 2.80
CA ILE A 177 -2.80 4.72 1.88
C ILE A 177 -3.60 3.64 1.16
N ASP A 178 -4.88 3.53 1.50
CA ASP A 178 -5.77 2.54 0.89
C ASP A 178 -6.42 3.04 -0.41
N GLY A 179 -6.43 4.35 -0.61
CA GLY A 179 -6.90 4.97 -1.85
C GLY A 179 -8.42 5.06 -2.00
N TRP A 180 -9.22 4.52 -1.11
CA TRP A 180 -10.67 4.71 -1.16
C TRP A 180 -11.08 6.13 -0.75
N LYS A 181 -10.43 6.64 0.29
CA LYS A 181 -10.49 8.05 0.68
C LYS A 181 -9.09 8.66 0.62
N SER A 182 -9.02 9.97 0.58
CA SER A 182 -7.77 10.70 0.74
C SER A 182 -7.28 10.60 2.18
N GLY A 183 -5.97 10.59 2.35
CA GLY A 183 -5.34 10.55 3.67
C GLY A 183 -4.72 9.22 4.02
N TYR A 184 -4.40 9.08 5.30
CA TYR A 184 -3.72 7.91 5.85
C TYR A 184 -4.65 7.20 6.81
N HIS A 185 -4.67 5.86 6.71
CA HIS A 185 -5.38 4.97 7.61
C HIS A 185 -4.41 4.01 8.29
N TYR A 186 -4.92 3.16 9.17
CA TYR A 186 -4.10 2.15 9.85
C TYR A 186 -4.70 0.77 9.67
N ILE A 187 -3.83 -0.23 9.71
CA ILE A 187 -4.17 -1.67 9.67
C ILE A 187 -3.45 -2.35 10.82
N ASP A 188 -4.17 -3.18 11.55
CA ASP A 188 -3.61 -4.06 12.55
C ASP A 188 -2.92 -5.24 11.85
N TYR A 189 -1.59 -5.28 11.90
CA TYR A 189 -0.78 -6.32 11.27
C TYR A 189 -1.09 -7.72 11.83
N GLU A 190 -1.27 -7.84 13.15
CA GLU A 190 -1.56 -9.11 13.79
C GLU A 190 -2.91 -9.68 13.35
N ALA A 191 -3.95 -8.83 13.31
CA ALA A 191 -5.27 -9.25 12.86
C ALA A 191 -5.25 -9.74 11.42
N PHE A 192 -4.56 -9.03 10.53
CA PHE A 192 -4.48 -9.39 9.12
C PHE A 192 -3.57 -10.57 8.83
N SER A 193 -2.59 -10.86 9.69
CA SER A 193 -1.67 -11.99 9.50
C SER A 193 -2.19 -13.30 10.08
N ARG A 194 -3.16 -13.27 11.00
CA ARG A 194 -3.60 -14.45 11.76
C ARG A 194 -5.09 -14.73 11.68
N ASP A 195 -5.91 -13.72 11.42
CA ASP A 195 -7.36 -13.86 11.43
C ASP A 195 -7.90 -13.93 10.00
N PHE A 196 -7.94 -15.14 9.45
CA PHE A 196 -8.47 -15.42 8.11
C PHE A 196 -9.93 -14.99 7.91
N SER A 197 -10.70 -14.77 8.98
CA SER A 197 -12.07 -14.30 8.89
C SER A 197 -12.16 -12.80 8.55
N GLN A 198 -11.13 -12.03 8.86
CA GLN A 198 -11.14 -10.57 8.69
C GLN A 198 -10.48 -10.11 7.38
N SER A 199 -9.30 -10.59 7.08
CA SER A 199 -8.56 -10.37 5.83
C SER A 199 -7.30 -11.21 5.83
N VAL A 200 -6.79 -11.50 4.66
CA VAL A 200 -5.53 -12.25 4.50
C VAL A 200 -4.59 -11.40 3.66
N PHE A 201 -3.34 -11.31 4.09
CA PHE A 201 -2.31 -10.77 3.21
C PHE A 201 -2.12 -11.69 2.00
N GLY A 202 -2.26 -11.12 0.81
CA GLY A 202 -2.02 -11.86 -0.43
C GLY A 202 -0.54 -11.85 -0.80
N SER A 203 0.08 -10.67 -0.79
CA SER A 203 1.51 -10.49 -1.05
C SER A 203 1.97 -9.08 -0.65
N PHE A 204 3.29 -8.95 -0.47
CA PHE A 204 3.97 -7.66 -0.44
C PHE A 204 4.82 -7.49 -1.70
N ASN A 205 4.92 -6.26 -2.22
CA ASN A 205 5.84 -5.93 -3.29
C ASN A 205 6.79 -4.85 -2.79
N THR A 206 8.07 -5.18 -2.76
CA THR A 206 9.16 -4.27 -2.37
C THR A 206 9.81 -3.71 -3.62
N ILE A 207 10.16 -2.42 -3.59
CA ILE A 207 10.72 -1.70 -4.73
C ILE A 207 11.95 -0.93 -4.24
N LYS A 208 13.10 -1.26 -4.81
CA LYS A 208 14.38 -0.60 -4.54
C LYS A 208 14.96 -0.07 -5.84
N VAL A 209 15.11 1.24 -5.96
CA VAL A 209 15.88 1.87 -7.03
C VAL A 209 17.36 1.54 -6.83
N ILE A 210 18.06 1.22 -7.95
CA ILE A 210 19.45 0.75 -7.97
C ILE A 210 20.32 1.83 -8.62
#